data_ef5bbb69daa2350b52924c0af31458d2
#
_entry.id   ef5bbb69daa2350b52924c0af31458d2
#
_cell.length_a   1.000
_cell.length_b   1.000
_cell.length_c   1.000
_cell.angle_alpha   90.00
_cell.angle_beta   90.00
_cell.angle_gamma   90.00
#
_symmetry.space_group_name_H-M   'P 1'
#
loop_
_entity.id
_entity.type
_entity.pdbx_description
1 polymer ?
#
loop_
_entity_poly.entity_id
_entity_poly.type
_entity_poly.pdbx_seq_one_letter_code
_entity_poly.pdbx_strand_id
1 'polypeptide(L)'
;AAMTNNTVGILLPLQLKEQMGQHGAAVYGYLNSLNGFVVILFTPILTMALKRLTEIPKNILGLALFLCGMVLFMNSSAQWLLFVGMFVYTLGEVVSVLGYNPYASRRIPASHRGRIGGLSSVMQSIVQSVTQYSISFVLMAADGNYRLLWMSFIGFGIAIIALYALVYPMDRKRFPKLYCA
;
A
#
# COMPACT_ATOMS: atom_id res chain seq x y z
N ALA A 1 -0.09 4.00 1.93
CA ALA A 1 0.14 3.69 0.51
C ALA A 1 1.60 3.81 0.11
N ALA A 2 2.26 4.99 0.21
CA ALA A 2 3.65 5.16 -0.24
C ALA A 2 4.64 4.21 0.48
N MET A 3 4.50 4.04 1.79
CA MET A 3 5.36 3.16 2.58
C MET A 3 5.18 1.68 2.20
N THR A 4 3.94 1.23 2.05
CA THR A 4 3.62 -0.14 1.67
C THR A 4 4.12 -0.48 0.26
N ASN A 5 3.93 0.41 -0.70
CA ASN A 5 4.40 0.23 -2.08
C ASN A 5 5.93 0.12 -2.15
N ASN A 6 6.63 0.96 -1.39
CA ASN A 6 8.09 0.92 -1.34
C ASN A 6 8.62 -0.36 -0.66
N THR A 7 7.94 -0.83 0.40
CA THR A 7 8.33 -2.07 1.09
C THR A 7 8.29 -3.27 0.14
N VAL A 8 7.19 -3.46 -0.58
CA VAL A 8 7.06 -4.58 -1.54
C VAL A 8 8.03 -4.44 -2.69
N GLY A 9 8.24 -3.21 -3.20
CA GLY A 9 9.18 -2.95 -4.29
C GLY A 9 10.65 -3.27 -3.97
N ILE A 10 11.03 -3.33 -2.69
CA ILE A 10 12.40 -3.64 -2.26
C ILE A 10 12.49 -5.04 -1.69
N LEU A 11 11.58 -5.39 -0.77
CA LEU A 11 11.66 -6.63 -0.01
C LEU A 11 11.35 -7.86 -0.87
N LEU A 12 10.35 -7.75 -1.74
CA LEU A 12 9.93 -8.87 -2.58
C LEU A 12 11.01 -9.32 -3.58
N PRO A 13 11.67 -8.42 -4.35
CA PRO A 13 12.75 -8.85 -5.25
C PRO A 13 13.97 -9.40 -4.51
N LEU A 14 14.30 -8.89 -3.31
CA LEU A 14 15.36 -9.43 -2.47
C LEU A 14 15.04 -10.87 -2.02
N GLN A 15 13.84 -11.09 -1.51
CA GLN A 15 13.35 -12.41 -1.11
C GLN A 15 13.35 -13.39 -2.28
N LEU A 16 12.86 -12.99 -3.46
CA LEU A 16 12.81 -13.83 -4.66
C LEU A 16 14.22 -14.17 -5.18
N LYS A 17 15.15 -13.21 -5.10
CA LYS A 17 16.56 -13.45 -5.46
C LYS A 17 17.18 -14.51 -4.56
N GLU A 18 16.91 -14.48 -3.27
CA GLU A 18 17.45 -15.46 -2.32
C GLU A 18 16.80 -16.83 -2.49
N GLN A 19 15.48 -16.90 -2.70
CA GLN A 19 14.75 -18.16 -2.85
C GLN A 19 14.95 -18.83 -4.19
N MET A 20 15.10 -18.07 -5.29
CA MET A 20 15.06 -18.57 -6.67
C MET A 20 16.32 -18.20 -7.49
N GLY A 21 17.30 -17.52 -6.90
CA GLY A 21 18.51 -17.09 -7.59
C GLY A 21 18.20 -16.20 -8.80
N GLN A 22 18.78 -16.54 -9.96
CA GLN A 22 18.60 -15.78 -11.20
C GLN A 22 17.14 -15.79 -11.72
N HIS A 23 16.37 -16.85 -11.44
CA HIS A 23 14.95 -16.92 -11.82
C HIS A 23 14.07 -15.94 -11.05
N GLY A 24 14.48 -15.52 -9.86
CA GLY A 24 13.75 -14.56 -9.03
C GLY A 24 13.51 -13.23 -9.73
N ALA A 25 14.46 -12.74 -10.50
CA ALA A 25 14.31 -11.49 -11.26
C ALA A 25 13.23 -11.60 -12.35
N ALA A 26 13.16 -12.72 -13.05
CA ALA A 26 12.14 -12.97 -14.07
C ALA A 26 10.74 -13.06 -13.44
N VAL A 27 10.61 -13.80 -12.32
CA VAL A 27 9.33 -13.90 -11.56
C VAL A 27 8.89 -12.52 -11.10
N TYR A 28 9.80 -11.71 -10.56
CA TYR A 28 9.47 -10.34 -10.18
C TYR A 28 9.00 -9.48 -11.36
N GLY A 29 9.61 -9.63 -12.53
CA GLY A 29 9.17 -8.98 -13.77
C GLY A 29 7.73 -9.35 -14.15
N TYR A 30 7.37 -10.66 -14.08
CA TYR A 30 6.00 -11.10 -14.32
C TYR A 30 5.01 -10.55 -13.29
N LEU A 31 5.39 -10.49 -12.02
CA LEU A 31 4.55 -9.90 -10.97
C LEU A 31 4.30 -8.41 -11.22
N ASN A 32 5.31 -7.65 -11.64
CA ASN A 32 5.14 -6.23 -11.99
C ASN A 32 4.26 -6.04 -13.24
N SER A 33 4.38 -6.93 -14.23
CA SER A 33 3.51 -6.91 -15.39
C SER A 33 2.05 -7.18 -15.01
N LEU A 34 1.81 -8.16 -14.13
CA LEU A 34 0.49 -8.42 -13.56
C LEU A 34 -0.05 -7.20 -12.80
N ASN A 35 0.78 -6.54 -11.98
CA ASN A 35 0.40 -5.31 -11.28
C ASN A 35 -0.11 -4.25 -12.28
N GLY A 36 0.67 -3.93 -13.31
CA GLY A 36 0.26 -2.96 -14.34
C GLY A 36 -1.05 -3.34 -15.03
N PHE A 37 -1.21 -4.61 -15.41
CA PHE A 37 -2.42 -5.12 -16.05
C PHE A 37 -3.65 -4.99 -15.13
N VAL A 38 -3.53 -5.39 -13.88
CA VAL A 38 -4.60 -5.28 -12.88
C VAL A 38 -4.98 -3.82 -12.64
N VAL A 39 -4.01 -2.90 -12.54
CA VAL A 39 -4.28 -1.46 -12.39
C VAL A 39 -5.15 -0.95 -13.54
N ILE A 40 -4.77 -1.26 -14.79
CA ILE A 40 -5.50 -0.78 -15.97
C ILE A 40 -6.94 -1.32 -16.00
N LEU A 41 -7.13 -2.62 -15.79
CA LEU A 41 -8.44 -3.25 -15.88
C LEU A 41 -9.33 -2.92 -14.68
N PHE A 42 -8.80 -2.94 -13.46
CA PHE A 42 -9.62 -2.85 -12.26
C PHE A 42 -9.85 -1.42 -11.77
N THR A 43 -9.07 -0.44 -12.21
CA THR A 43 -9.32 0.97 -11.83
C THR A 43 -10.73 1.45 -12.20
N PRO A 44 -11.22 1.29 -13.45
CA PRO A 44 -12.58 1.73 -13.78
C PRO A 44 -13.65 0.91 -13.05
N ILE A 45 -13.44 -0.40 -12.89
CA ILE A 45 -14.39 -1.30 -12.21
C ILE A 45 -14.53 -0.88 -10.74
N LEU A 46 -13.40 -0.73 -10.03
CA LEU A 46 -13.39 -0.34 -8.62
C LEU A 46 -13.89 1.09 -8.42
N THR A 47 -13.63 2.00 -9.36
CA THR A 47 -14.17 3.36 -9.31
C THR A 47 -15.70 3.34 -9.31
N MET A 48 -16.32 2.51 -10.16
CA MET A 48 -17.77 2.37 -10.22
C MET A 48 -18.33 1.61 -9.01
N ALA A 49 -17.68 0.51 -8.61
CA ALA A 49 -18.13 -0.31 -7.50
C ALA A 49 -18.09 0.45 -6.16
N LEU A 50 -17.03 1.24 -5.96
CA LEU A 50 -16.78 1.94 -4.69
C LEU A 50 -17.29 3.39 -4.68
N LYS A 51 -18.05 3.83 -5.70
CA LYS A 51 -18.55 5.21 -5.80
C LYS A 51 -19.38 5.66 -4.59
N ARG A 52 -20.07 4.74 -3.91
CA ARG A 52 -20.91 5.01 -2.73
C ARG A 52 -20.12 5.10 -1.43
N LEU A 53 -18.88 4.60 -1.40
CA LEU A 53 -18.04 4.67 -0.21
C LEU A 53 -17.35 6.05 -0.12
N THR A 54 -17.25 6.55 1.09
CA THR A 54 -16.47 7.77 1.39
C THR A 54 -14.96 7.47 1.39
N GLU A 55 -14.13 8.51 1.45
CA GLU A 55 -12.68 8.38 1.24
C GLU A 55 -11.99 7.55 2.33
N ILE A 56 -12.35 7.75 3.61
CA ILE A 56 -11.69 7.05 4.73
C ILE A 56 -11.97 5.54 4.70
N PRO A 57 -13.22 5.05 4.56
CA PRO A 57 -13.48 3.63 4.34
C PRO A 57 -12.74 3.01 3.15
N LYS A 58 -12.57 3.75 2.02
CA LYS A 58 -11.75 3.28 0.90
C LYS A 58 -10.29 3.09 1.32
N ASN A 59 -9.72 4.04 2.08
CA ASN A 59 -8.35 3.91 2.55
C ASN A 59 -8.17 2.73 3.51
N ILE A 60 -9.13 2.49 4.40
CA ILE A 60 -9.12 1.33 5.30
C ILE A 60 -9.19 0.02 4.49
N LEU A 61 -10.13 -0.07 3.53
CA LEU A 61 -10.26 -1.23 2.66
C LEU A 61 -9.00 -1.47 1.83
N GLY A 62 -8.45 -0.41 1.22
CA GLY A 62 -7.22 -0.50 0.45
C GLY A 62 -6.05 -1.00 1.29
N LEU A 63 -5.88 -0.48 2.51
CA LEU A 63 -4.83 -0.92 3.41
C LEU A 63 -5.04 -2.36 3.90
N ALA A 64 -6.28 -2.78 4.16
CA ALA A 64 -6.58 -4.17 4.49
C ALA A 64 -6.20 -5.15 3.36
N LEU A 65 -6.51 -4.80 2.11
CA LEU A 65 -6.08 -5.58 0.94
C LEU A 65 -4.55 -5.60 0.79
N PHE A 66 -3.86 -4.48 1.04
CA PHE A 66 -2.39 -4.46 1.09
C PHE A 66 -1.85 -5.48 2.10
N LEU A 67 -2.40 -5.49 3.32
CA LEU A 67 -1.95 -6.40 4.36
C LEU A 67 -2.23 -7.86 4.00
N CYS A 68 -3.38 -8.15 3.40
CA CYS A 68 -3.68 -9.49 2.88
C CYS A 68 -2.65 -9.94 1.83
N GLY A 69 -2.29 -9.06 0.89
CA GLY A 69 -1.25 -9.32 -0.09
C GLY A 69 0.12 -9.60 0.56
N MET A 70 0.51 -8.82 1.57
CA MET A 70 1.76 -9.03 2.32
C MET A 70 1.77 -10.36 3.07
N VAL A 71 0.65 -10.79 3.66
CA VAL A 71 0.54 -12.10 4.30
C VAL A 71 0.75 -13.22 3.30
N LEU A 72 0.24 -13.08 2.07
CA LEU A 72 0.47 -14.06 1.01
C LEU A 72 1.94 -14.08 0.57
N PHE A 73 2.61 -12.94 0.46
CA PHE A 73 4.06 -12.87 0.16
C PHE A 73 4.91 -13.51 1.27
N MET A 74 4.54 -13.32 2.53
CA MET A 74 5.22 -13.94 3.67
C MET A 74 5.17 -15.47 3.62
N ASN A 75 4.05 -16.04 3.15
CA ASN A 75 3.82 -17.49 3.08
C ASN A 75 4.11 -18.07 1.68
N SER A 76 4.94 -17.43 0.88
CA SER A 76 5.20 -17.74 -0.52
C SER A 76 6.06 -19.01 -0.75
N SER A 77 5.66 -20.13 -0.17
CA SER A 77 6.28 -21.45 -0.49
C SER A 77 5.91 -21.96 -1.88
N ALA A 78 4.87 -21.42 -2.51
CA ALA A 78 4.43 -21.78 -3.86
C ALA A 78 4.33 -20.54 -4.76
N GLN A 79 4.85 -20.62 -5.99
CA GLN A 79 4.85 -19.49 -6.94
C GLN A 79 3.46 -18.89 -7.19
N TRP A 80 2.43 -19.72 -7.28
CA TRP A 80 1.06 -19.22 -7.52
C TRP A 80 0.55 -18.29 -6.41
N LEU A 81 0.99 -18.49 -5.15
CA LEU A 81 0.67 -17.59 -4.04
C LEU A 81 1.23 -16.18 -4.25
N LEU A 82 2.39 -16.05 -4.90
CA LEU A 82 2.97 -14.76 -5.24
C LEU A 82 2.07 -13.99 -6.23
N PHE A 83 1.53 -14.69 -7.23
CA PHE A 83 0.62 -14.08 -8.21
C PHE A 83 -0.72 -13.67 -7.58
N VAL A 84 -1.29 -14.53 -6.74
CA VAL A 84 -2.51 -14.18 -5.97
C VAL A 84 -2.23 -13.02 -5.01
N GLY A 85 -1.09 -13.07 -4.32
CA GLY A 85 -0.65 -11.99 -3.43
C GLY A 85 -0.51 -10.66 -4.17
N MET A 86 0.13 -10.66 -5.36
CA MET A 86 0.28 -9.45 -6.17
C MET A 86 -1.07 -8.93 -6.66
N PHE A 87 -1.97 -9.81 -7.08
CA PHE A 87 -3.32 -9.42 -7.49
C PHE A 87 -4.07 -8.71 -6.36
N VAL A 88 -4.12 -9.33 -5.16
CA VAL A 88 -4.80 -8.76 -3.99
C VAL A 88 -4.14 -7.45 -3.54
N TYR A 89 -2.82 -7.43 -3.52
CA TYR A 89 -2.03 -6.25 -3.19
C TYR A 89 -2.34 -5.08 -4.14
N THR A 90 -2.37 -5.34 -5.45
CA THR A 90 -2.67 -4.33 -6.47
C THR A 90 -4.10 -3.79 -6.36
N LEU A 91 -5.09 -4.63 -6.05
CA LEU A 91 -6.43 -4.14 -5.74
C LEU A 91 -6.41 -3.17 -4.56
N GLY A 92 -5.63 -3.45 -3.53
CA GLY A 92 -5.41 -2.55 -2.39
C GLY A 92 -4.79 -1.22 -2.81
N GLU A 93 -3.82 -1.24 -3.72
CA GLU A 93 -3.19 -0.05 -4.29
C GLU A 93 -4.22 0.84 -4.99
N VAL A 94 -4.99 0.28 -5.92
CA VAL A 94 -6.02 1.01 -6.65
C VAL A 94 -7.05 1.62 -5.70
N VAL A 95 -7.56 0.85 -4.75
CA VAL A 95 -8.56 1.33 -3.77
C VAL A 95 -7.99 2.46 -2.91
N SER A 96 -6.73 2.35 -2.48
CA SER A 96 -6.06 3.40 -1.69
C SER A 96 -5.91 4.70 -2.47
N VAL A 97 -5.55 4.62 -3.76
CA VAL A 97 -5.46 5.80 -4.65
C VAL A 97 -6.83 6.46 -4.83
N LEU A 98 -7.88 5.65 -5.03
CA LEU A 98 -9.26 6.13 -5.14
C LEU A 98 -9.79 6.77 -3.85
N GLY A 99 -9.24 6.41 -2.69
CA GLY A 99 -9.54 7.05 -1.42
C GLY A 99 -8.72 8.31 -1.16
N TYR A 100 -7.40 8.25 -1.36
CA TYR A 100 -6.47 9.31 -0.99
C TYR A 100 -6.60 10.59 -1.84
N ASN A 101 -6.68 10.46 -3.16
CA ASN A 101 -6.71 11.62 -4.06
C ASN A 101 -7.94 12.53 -3.83
N PRO A 102 -9.18 12.00 -3.76
CA PRO A 102 -10.33 12.83 -3.42
C PRO A 102 -10.27 13.38 -1.99
N TYR A 103 -9.75 12.59 -1.03
CA TYR A 103 -9.57 13.03 0.35
C TYR A 103 -8.73 14.30 0.41
N ALA A 104 -7.58 14.32 -0.24
CA ALA A 104 -6.69 15.46 -0.28
C ALA A 104 -7.31 16.64 -1.04
N SER A 105 -7.90 16.41 -2.23
CA SER A 105 -8.43 17.48 -3.07
C SER A 105 -9.64 18.20 -2.48
N ARG A 106 -10.47 17.50 -1.71
CA ARG A 106 -11.68 18.10 -1.09
C ARG A 106 -11.40 18.87 0.19
N ARG A 107 -10.30 18.61 0.87
CA ARG A 107 -9.94 19.24 2.16
C ARG A 107 -8.90 20.33 2.04
N ILE A 108 -8.16 20.38 0.93
CA ILE A 108 -7.11 21.38 0.69
C ILE A 108 -7.68 22.49 -0.20
N PRO A 109 -7.68 23.77 0.27
CA PRO A 109 -8.06 24.90 -0.55
C PRO A 109 -7.24 25.01 -1.83
N ALA A 110 -7.84 25.42 -2.94
CA ALA A 110 -7.19 25.48 -4.24
C ALA A 110 -5.90 26.33 -4.22
N SER A 111 -5.90 27.43 -3.46
CA SER A 111 -4.75 28.33 -3.30
C SER A 111 -3.53 27.70 -2.60
N HIS A 112 -3.71 26.59 -1.86
CA HIS A 112 -2.66 25.95 -1.06
C HIS A 112 -2.27 24.57 -1.61
N ARG A 113 -2.94 24.07 -2.65
CA ARG A 113 -2.72 22.71 -3.18
C ARG A 113 -1.28 22.47 -3.62
N GLY A 114 -0.65 23.45 -4.30
CA GLY A 114 0.73 23.33 -4.73
C GLY A 114 1.72 23.21 -3.55
N ARG A 115 1.57 24.07 -2.54
CA ARG A 115 2.45 24.06 -1.35
C ARG A 115 2.28 22.77 -0.53
N ILE A 116 1.05 22.35 -0.31
CA ILE A 116 0.78 21.11 0.46
C ILE A 116 1.20 19.89 -0.37
N GLY A 117 1.01 19.91 -1.69
CA GLY A 117 1.49 18.86 -2.58
C GLY A 117 3.02 18.72 -2.53
N GLY A 118 3.74 19.83 -2.62
CA GLY A 118 5.21 19.83 -2.49
C GLY A 118 5.68 19.31 -1.13
N LEU A 119 5.07 19.77 -0.04
CA LEU A 119 5.38 19.27 1.31
C LEU A 119 5.08 17.75 1.43
N SER A 120 3.95 17.30 0.89
CA SER A 120 3.60 15.88 0.87
C SER A 120 4.61 15.04 0.10
N SER A 121 5.15 15.54 -1.02
CA SER A 121 6.19 14.84 -1.80
C SER A 121 7.49 14.71 -1.00
N VAL A 122 7.92 15.77 -0.32
CA VAL A 122 9.10 15.74 0.55
C VAL A 122 8.91 14.73 1.69
N MET A 123 7.75 14.77 2.36
CA MET A 123 7.43 13.81 3.42
C MET A 123 7.41 12.37 2.91
N GLN A 124 6.87 12.13 1.71
CA GLN A 124 6.91 10.81 1.08
C GLN A 124 8.33 10.34 0.82
N SER A 125 9.21 11.21 0.31
CA SER A 125 10.62 10.88 0.07
C SER A 125 11.35 10.53 1.36
N ILE A 126 11.12 11.28 2.44
CA ILE A 126 11.68 10.99 3.77
C ILE A 126 11.20 9.61 4.26
N VAL A 127 9.89 9.35 4.19
CA VAL A 127 9.31 8.06 4.60
C VAL A 127 9.89 6.92 3.77
N GLN A 128 10.07 7.09 2.46
CA GLN A 128 10.70 6.09 1.59
C GLN A 128 12.13 5.80 2.02
N SER A 129 12.95 6.83 2.25
CA SER A 129 14.33 6.68 2.68
C SER A 129 14.42 5.96 4.03
N VAL A 130 13.63 6.38 5.00
CA VAL A 130 13.57 5.72 6.32
C VAL A 130 13.15 4.25 6.19
N THR A 131 12.17 3.95 5.34
CA THR A 131 11.72 2.58 5.09
C THR A 131 12.85 1.72 4.48
N GLN A 132 13.59 2.25 3.52
CA GLN A 132 14.72 1.54 2.90
C GLN A 132 15.82 1.22 3.92
N TYR A 133 16.21 2.21 4.73
CA TYR A 133 17.19 2.00 5.80
C TYR A 133 16.70 0.99 6.84
N SER A 134 15.43 1.09 7.23
CA SER A 134 14.83 0.15 8.19
C SER A 134 14.82 -1.28 7.66
N ILE A 135 14.49 -1.50 6.38
CA ILE A 135 14.53 -2.82 5.74
C ILE A 135 15.95 -3.40 5.81
N SER A 136 16.97 -2.62 5.40
CA SER A 136 18.36 -3.07 5.39
C SER A 136 18.87 -3.37 6.79
N PHE A 137 18.58 -2.50 7.76
CA PHE A 137 18.99 -2.67 9.15
C PHE A 137 18.35 -3.90 9.80
N VAL A 138 17.04 -4.06 9.65
CA VAL A 138 16.32 -5.21 10.24
C VAL A 138 16.72 -6.51 9.56
N LEU A 139 16.97 -6.50 8.23
CA LEU A 139 17.44 -7.69 7.51
C LEU A 139 18.80 -8.18 8.02
N MET A 140 19.70 -7.23 8.28
CA MET A 140 21.01 -7.56 8.90
C MET A 140 20.86 -8.09 10.34
N ALA A 141 20.00 -7.46 11.14
CA ALA A 141 19.77 -7.85 12.53
C ALA A 141 18.99 -9.17 12.69
N ALA A 142 18.23 -9.56 11.67
CA ALA A 142 17.41 -10.77 11.66
C ALA A 142 18.05 -11.93 10.90
N ASP A 143 19.38 -11.87 10.61
CA ASP A 143 20.11 -12.90 9.87
C ASP A 143 19.41 -13.34 8.57
N GLY A 144 18.87 -12.39 7.83
CA GLY A 144 18.15 -12.65 6.57
C GLY A 144 16.72 -13.20 6.71
N ASN A 145 16.12 -13.15 7.90
CA ASN A 145 14.76 -13.66 8.10
C ASN A 145 13.68 -12.71 7.56
N TYR A 146 13.29 -12.89 6.30
CA TYR A 146 12.24 -12.10 5.64
C TYR A 146 10.88 -12.16 6.34
N ARG A 147 10.58 -13.26 7.03
CA ARG A 147 9.31 -13.42 7.73
C ARG A 147 9.14 -12.39 8.85
N LEU A 148 10.19 -12.13 9.62
CA LEU A 148 10.18 -11.09 10.66
C LEU A 148 9.94 -9.69 10.08
N LEU A 149 10.55 -9.41 8.91
CA LEU A 149 10.32 -8.15 8.21
C LEU A 149 8.86 -7.98 7.78
N TRP A 150 8.29 -8.99 7.13
CA TRP A 150 6.87 -8.94 6.74
C TRP A 150 5.96 -8.75 7.94
N MET A 151 6.19 -9.47 9.05
CA MET A 151 5.42 -9.32 10.28
C MET A 151 5.52 -7.91 10.87
N SER A 152 6.69 -7.29 10.86
CA SER A 152 6.89 -5.90 11.33
C SER A 152 6.06 -4.90 10.51
N PHE A 153 6.09 -5.02 9.18
CA PHE A 153 5.31 -4.13 8.31
C PHE A 153 3.80 -4.38 8.38
N ILE A 154 3.37 -5.64 8.55
CA ILE A 154 1.97 -5.99 8.79
C ILE A 154 1.50 -5.38 10.12
N GLY A 155 2.27 -5.52 11.19
CA GLY A 155 1.97 -4.92 12.48
C GLY A 155 1.83 -3.40 12.41
N PHE A 156 2.74 -2.73 11.72
CA PHE A 156 2.67 -1.30 11.48
C PHE A 156 1.43 -0.91 10.64
N GLY A 157 1.10 -1.69 9.62
CA GLY A 157 -0.09 -1.48 8.80
C GLY A 157 -1.40 -1.61 9.60
N ILE A 158 -1.47 -2.59 10.52
CA ILE A 158 -2.61 -2.75 11.45
C ILE A 158 -2.75 -1.51 12.35
N ALA A 159 -1.64 -0.98 12.87
CA ALA A 159 -1.65 0.24 13.67
C ALA A 159 -2.19 1.44 12.88
N ILE A 160 -1.84 1.56 11.59
CA ILE A 160 -2.38 2.60 10.71
C ILE A 160 -3.89 2.41 10.48
N ILE A 161 -4.38 1.18 10.29
CA ILE A 161 -5.83 0.91 10.16
C ILE A 161 -6.55 1.35 11.43
N ALA A 162 -6.03 1.02 12.61
CA ALA A 162 -6.60 1.44 13.88
C ALA A 162 -6.64 2.97 13.99
N LEU A 163 -5.57 3.66 13.56
CA LEU A 163 -5.54 5.12 13.53
C LEU A 163 -6.61 5.71 12.60
N TYR A 164 -6.79 5.16 11.39
CA TYR A 164 -7.86 5.57 10.49
C TYR A 164 -9.25 5.35 11.09
N ALA A 165 -9.46 4.23 11.78
CA ALA A 165 -10.72 3.92 12.45
C ALA A 165 -11.01 4.92 13.58
N LEU A 166 -10.01 5.36 14.33
CA LEU A 166 -10.13 6.39 15.36
C LEU A 166 -10.42 7.79 14.78
N VAL A 167 -9.79 8.12 13.66
CA VAL A 167 -9.95 9.43 12.99
C VAL A 167 -11.30 9.52 12.28
N TYR A 168 -11.84 8.42 11.81
CA TYR A 168 -13.09 8.39 11.04
C TYR A 168 -14.27 9.12 11.71
N PRO A 169 -14.64 8.86 12.98
CA PRO A 169 -15.74 9.56 13.65
C PRO A 169 -15.44 11.04 13.87
N MET A 170 -14.18 11.42 14.06
CA MET A 170 -13.76 12.81 14.23
C MET A 170 -13.89 13.59 12.91
N ASP A 171 -13.45 12.99 11.81
CA ASP A 171 -13.55 13.60 10.48
C ASP A 171 -15.02 13.77 10.05
N ARG A 172 -15.86 12.77 10.33
CA ARG A 172 -17.30 12.84 10.06
C ARG A 172 -18.01 13.97 10.83
N LYS A 173 -17.59 14.21 12.07
CA LYS A 173 -18.12 15.34 12.87
C LYS A 173 -17.65 16.69 12.33
N ARG A 174 -16.40 16.78 11.88
CA ARG A 174 -15.80 18.03 11.38
C ARG A 174 -16.28 18.42 9.99
N PHE A 175 -16.57 17.45 9.13
CA PHE A 175 -16.97 17.66 7.74
C PHE A 175 -18.26 16.93 7.37
N PRO A 176 -19.41 17.21 8.05
CA PRO A 176 -20.65 16.44 7.84
C PRO A 176 -21.13 16.48 6.39
N LYS A 177 -20.95 17.61 5.70
CA LYS A 177 -21.37 17.78 4.29
C LYS A 177 -20.68 16.82 3.30
N LEU A 178 -19.52 16.28 3.63
CA LEU A 178 -18.81 15.30 2.77
C LEU A 178 -19.34 13.87 2.92
N TYR A 179 -20.19 13.63 3.92
CA TYR A 179 -20.74 12.32 4.27
C TYR A 179 -22.26 12.23 4.03
N CYS A 180 -22.90 13.30 3.56
CA CYS A 180 -24.35 13.38 3.28
C CYS A 180 -24.66 13.21 1.79
N ALA A 181 -23.88 12.39 1.05
CA ALA A 181 -24.11 12.10 -0.38
C ALA A 181 -24.70 10.72 -0.59
#